data_7717fa9c4cc2ec4938a60561a743031c
#
_entry.id   7717fa9c4cc2ec4938a60561a743031c
#
_cell.length_a   1.000
_cell.length_b   1.000
_cell.length_c   1.000
_cell.angle_alpha   90.00
_cell.angle_beta   90.00
_cell.angle_gamma   90.00
#
_symmetry.space_group_name_H-M   'P 1'
#
loop_
_entity.id
_entity.type
_entity.pdbx_description
1 polymer ?
#
loop_
_entity_poly.entity_id
_entity_poly.type
_entity_poly.pdbx_seq_one_letter_code
_entity_poly.pdbx_strand_id
1 'polypeptide(L)'
;MREKSYDELFFTDDFLFSKIMRDPEIAKGVIKSLLGFKIEKVEYLNSQHTIDEVYNGRGIRLDAYLEGSGKIIDIEMQTRIKKDEGLRMRYYQSIIDVENMSRGATYNDLKETYIVFICLDDPIGMDKPVYHFVTAEKNGGHVLNDKTHKIFYNASAFDKASNLDVKAFLSFIKNHKASDIITYRIQTAIETSKNHQPWRAEYMLWKDQVIEWKEEAREEGLAEGRAEGRAEGLTAGRAEGRAEGLTAGRAEGRAEGEANATMQIAKNLLSQGIPSEQISRATGLSVEQINQL
;
A
#
# COMPACT_ATOMS: atom_id res chain seq x y z
N MET A 1 -4.13 -15.84 9.49
CA MET A 1 -5.59 -16.09 9.32
C MET A 1 -5.75 -17.54 8.96
N ARG A 2 -6.72 -18.26 9.56
CA ARG A 2 -7.00 -19.66 9.18
C ARG A 2 -7.40 -19.69 7.70
N GLU A 3 -6.78 -20.55 6.92
CA GLU A 3 -7.12 -20.75 5.53
C GLU A 3 -8.49 -21.43 5.43
N LYS A 4 -9.37 -20.85 4.60
CA LYS A 4 -10.70 -21.42 4.36
C LYS A 4 -10.60 -22.65 3.47
N SER A 5 -11.44 -23.65 3.76
CA SER A 5 -11.74 -24.72 2.79
C SER A 5 -12.68 -24.18 1.70
N TYR A 6 -12.78 -24.89 0.56
CA TYR A 6 -13.68 -24.49 -0.52
C TYR A 6 -15.14 -24.36 -0.06
N ASP A 7 -15.58 -25.24 0.83
CA ASP A 7 -16.96 -25.26 1.35
C ASP A 7 -17.27 -24.09 2.29
N GLU A 8 -16.23 -23.44 2.85
CA GLU A 8 -16.35 -22.26 3.72
C GLU A 8 -16.33 -20.93 2.94
N LEU A 9 -16.13 -21.00 1.59
CA LEU A 9 -16.11 -19.79 0.78
C LEU A 9 -17.50 -19.16 0.70
N PHE A 10 -17.48 -17.83 0.66
CA PHE A 10 -18.66 -17.01 0.46
C PHE A 10 -18.41 -16.01 -0.69
N PHE A 11 -19.44 -15.27 -1.08
CA PHE A 11 -19.32 -14.25 -2.15
C PHE A 11 -18.27 -13.17 -1.90
N THR A 12 -17.88 -12.97 -0.65
CA THR A 12 -16.82 -12.02 -0.27
C THR A 12 -15.39 -12.55 -0.42
N ASP A 13 -15.24 -13.84 -0.77
CA ASP A 13 -13.91 -14.42 -1.02
C ASP A 13 -13.55 -14.27 -2.51
N ASP A 14 -12.37 -13.73 -2.80
CA ASP A 14 -11.89 -13.33 -4.14
C ASP A 14 -12.15 -14.39 -5.22
N PHE A 15 -11.84 -15.66 -4.91
CA PHE A 15 -12.06 -16.76 -5.85
C PHE A 15 -13.52 -16.90 -6.24
N LEU A 16 -14.41 -16.96 -5.24
CA LEU A 16 -15.83 -17.22 -5.48
C LEU A 16 -16.51 -15.97 -6.07
N PHE A 17 -16.13 -14.77 -5.63
CA PHE A 17 -16.59 -13.52 -6.20
C PHE A 17 -16.31 -13.46 -7.71
N SER A 18 -15.06 -13.66 -8.11
CA SER A 18 -14.68 -13.61 -9.53
C SER A 18 -15.40 -14.67 -10.37
N LYS A 19 -15.66 -15.86 -9.81
CA LYS A 19 -16.39 -16.93 -10.52
C LYS A 19 -17.87 -16.62 -10.70
N ILE A 20 -18.53 -16.16 -9.64
CA ILE A 20 -19.98 -15.86 -9.65
C ILE A 20 -20.26 -14.61 -10.48
N MET A 21 -19.40 -13.60 -10.42
CA MET A 21 -19.55 -12.40 -11.23
C MET A 21 -19.37 -12.62 -12.74
N ARG A 22 -18.93 -13.81 -13.18
CA ARG A 22 -18.92 -14.22 -14.60
C ARG A 22 -20.32 -14.58 -15.13
N ASP A 23 -21.30 -14.82 -14.28
CA ASP A 23 -22.68 -14.95 -14.72
C ASP A 23 -23.23 -13.58 -15.15
N PRO A 24 -23.59 -13.38 -16.45
CA PRO A 24 -24.05 -12.10 -16.95
C PRO A 24 -25.29 -11.57 -16.23
N GLU A 25 -26.19 -12.43 -15.81
CA GLU A 25 -27.42 -12.05 -15.12
C GLU A 25 -27.16 -11.61 -13.68
N ILE A 26 -26.18 -12.25 -13.02
CA ILE A 26 -25.72 -11.82 -11.69
C ILE A 26 -24.99 -10.49 -11.81
N ALA A 27 -24.05 -10.36 -12.74
CA ALA A 27 -23.30 -9.12 -12.94
C ALA A 27 -24.22 -7.93 -13.26
N LYS A 28 -25.18 -8.08 -14.20
CA LYS A 28 -26.20 -7.06 -14.49
C LYS A 28 -27.04 -6.70 -13.26
N GLY A 29 -27.41 -7.71 -12.48
CA GLY A 29 -28.18 -7.51 -11.26
C GLY A 29 -27.41 -6.73 -10.21
N VAL A 30 -26.15 -7.07 -9.95
CA VAL A 30 -25.25 -6.36 -9.03
C VAL A 30 -25.04 -4.92 -9.48
N ILE A 31 -24.72 -4.70 -10.76
CA ILE A 31 -24.53 -3.35 -11.31
C ILE A 31 -25.81 -2.51 -11.14
N LYS A 32 -26.97 -3.09 -11.46
CA LYS A 32 -28.25 -2.40 -11.27
C LYS A 32 -28.49 -2.07 -9.80
N SER A 33 -28.24 -2.99 -8.89
CA SER A 33 -28.43 -2.78 -7.45
C SER A 33 -27.51 -1.67 -6.90
N LEU A 34 -26.27 -1.64 -7.34
CA LEU A 34 -25.28 -0.68 -6.83
C LEU A 34 -25.34 0.67 -7.55
N LEU A 35 -25.35 0.68 -8.88
CA LEU A 35 -25.22 1.90 -9.69
C LEU A 35 -26.55 2.45 -10.20
N GLY A 36 -27.65 1.70 -10.07
CA GLY A 36 -28.98 2.16 -10.39
C GLY A 36 -29.34 2.17 -11.90
N PHE A 37 -28.40 1.83 -12.77
CA PHE A 37 -28.67 1.75 -14.21
C PHE A 37 -28.63 0.30 -14.72
N LYS A 38 -29.32 0.03 -15.84
CA LYS A 38 -29.36 -1.27 -16.48
C LYS A 38 -28.28 -1.34 -17.56
N ILE A 39 -27.63 -2.51 -17.66
CA ILE A 39 -26.75 -2.85 -18.77
C ILE A 39 -27.44 -3.93 -19.58
N GLU A 40 -27.61 -3.71 -20.89
CA GLU A 40 -28.28 -4.66 -21.78
C GLU A 40 -27.38 -5.86 -22.09
N LYS A 41 -26.12 -5.58 -22.41
CA LYS A 41 -25.12 -6.60 -22.72
C LYS A 41 -23.88 -6.35 -21.89
N VAL A 42 -23.39 -7.39 -21.21
CA VAL A 42 -22.12 -7.39 -20.50
C VAL A 42 -21.10 -8.08 -21.38
N GLU A 43 -20.04 -7.37 -21.70
CA GLU A 43 -18.84 -7.94 -22.31
C GLU A 43 -17.77 -8.04 -21.23
N TYR A 44 -17.29 -9.27 -20.98
CA TYR A 44 -16.19 -9.48 -20.05
C TYR A 44 -14.89 -9.17 -20.78
N LEU A 45 -14.17 -8.18 -20.30
CA LEU A 45 -12.84 -7.84 -20.78
C LEU A 45 -11.75 -8.78 -20.22
N ASN A 46 -12.06 -10.04 -20.04
CA ASN A 46 -11.34 -11.16 -19.42
C ASN A 46 -11.56 -11.30 -17.89
N SER A 47 -11.86 -12.52 -17.51
CA SER A 47 -11.87 -12.95 -16.12
C SER A 47 -10.43 -13.04 -15.59
N GLN A 48 -10.12 -12.33 -14.54
CA GLN A 48 -8.77 -12.11 -14.04
C GLN A 48 -7.91 -11.36 -15.07
N HIS A 49 -8.45 -10.23 -15.53
CA HIS A 49 -7.70 -9.37 -16.42
C HIS A 49 -6.50 -8.84 -15.65
N THR A 50 -5.39 -9.54 -15.85
CA THR A 50 -4.08 -9.02 -15.48
C THR A 50 -3.71 -8.11 -16.62
N ILE A 51 -3.74 -6.81 -16.38
CA ILE A 51 -3.15 -5.86 -17.30
C ILE A 51 -1.65 -5.99 -17.08
N ASP A 52 -1.05 -6.88 -17.88
CA ASP A 52 0.39 -7.07 -17.89
C ASP A 52 1.02 -5.86 -18.57
N GLU A 53 1.88 -5.19 -17.79
CA GLU A 53 2.90 -4.28 -18.25
C GLU A 53 2.47 -3.03 -19.05
N VAL A 54 2.12 -1.99 -18.35
CA VAL A 54 2.71 -0.71 -18.74
C VAL A 54 4.23 -0.89 -18.54
N TYR A 55 5.02 -0.77 -19.59
CA TYR A 55 6.48 -0.95 -19.63
C TYR A 55 7.12 -0.37 -18.34
N ASN A 56 7.63 -1.22 -17.44
CA ASN A 56 8.08 -0.91 -16.08
C ASN A 56 7.01 -0.48 -15.05
N GLY A 57 5.72 -0.78 -15.23
CA GLY A 57 4.65 -0.50 -14.27
C GLY A 57 4.28 -1.73 -13.41
N ARG A 58 3.65 -1.47 -12.26
CA ARG A 58 3.03 -2.53 -11.46
C ARG A 58 1.75 -2.97 -12.15
N GLY A 59 1.68 -4.22 -12.61
CA GLY A 59 0.45 -4.83 -13.12
C GLY A 59 -0.67 -4.80 -12.08
N ILE A 60 -1.93 -4.78 -12.55
CA ILE A 60 -3.12 -4.88 -11.69
C ILE A 60 -3.92 -6.11 -12.08
N ARG A 61 -4.59 -6.70 -11.10
CA ARG A 61 -5.57 -7.74 -11.29
C ARG A 61 -6.91 -7.18 -10.84
N LEU A 62 -7.89 -7.20 -11.74
CA LEU A 62 -9.25 -6.72 -11.50
C LEU A 62 -10.16 -7.90 -11.19
N ASP A 63 -11.01 -7.79 -10.15
CA ASP A 63 -11.86 -8.89 -9.69
C ASP A 63 -13.04 -9.12 -10.63
N ALA A 64 -13.73 -8.06 -11.03
CA ALA A 64 -14.82 -8.10 -12.00
C ALA A 64 -14.77 -6.87 -12.92
N TYR A 65 -14.11 -7.05 -14.08
CA TYR A 65 -13.91 -6.00 -15.08
C TYR A 65 -14.87 -6.21 -16.26
N LEU A 66 -15.75 -5.26 -16.46
CA LEU A 66 -16.93 -5.38 -17.30
C LEU A 66 -17.09 -4.17 -18.22
N GLU A 67 -17.49 -4.41 -19.47
CA GLU A 67 -17.95 -3.35 -20.36
C GLU A 67 -19.42 -3.53 -20.70
N GLY A 68 -20.17 -2.44 -20.71
CA GLY A 68 -21.57 -2.46 -21.11
C GLY A 68 -22.15 -1.07 -21.31
N SER A 69 -22.97 -0.90 -22.34
CA SER A 69 -23.65 0.37 -22.65
C SER A 69 -22.68 1.56 -22.75
N GLY A 70 -21.47 1.35 -23.32
CA GLY A 70 -20.44 2.40 -23.45
C GLY A 70 -19.76 2.81 -22.15
N LYS A 71 -19.90 2.01 -21.09
CA LYS A 71 -19.30 2.23 -19.77
C LYS A 71 -18.34 1.09 -19.43
N ILE A 72 -17.30 1.43 -18.67
CA ILE A 72 -16.40 0.46 -18.06
C ILE A 72 -16.68 0.41 -16.57
N ILE A 73 -16.80 -0.78 -16.03
CA ILE A 73 -17.15 -1.00 -14.63
C ILE A 73 -16.17 -2.02 -14.07
N ASP A 74 -15.42 -1.59 -13.07
CA ASP A 74 -14.53 -2.43 -12.27
C ASP A 74 -15.12 -2.55 -10.86
N ILE A 75 -15.43 -3.78 -10.43
CA ILE A 75 -16.01 -4.05 -9.11
C ILE A 75 -15.06 -4.95 -8.33
N GLU A 76 -14.59 -4.42 -7.21
CA GLU A 76 -13.62 -5.04 -6.32
C GLU A 76 -14.24 -5.37 -4.96
N MET A 77 -13.95 -6.56 -4.42
CA MET A 77 -14.34 -6.95 -3.07
C MET A 77 -13.19 -6.69 -2.09
N GLN A 78 -13.43 -5.83 -1.10
CA GLN A 78 -12.42 -5.44 -0.10
C GLN A 78 -12.81 -5.98 1.28
N THR A 79 -12.23 -7.12 1.66
CA THR A 79 -12.44 -7.73 2.98
C THR A 79 -11.58 -7.13 4.07
N ARG A 80 -10.60 -6.28 3.70
CA ARG A 80 -9.72 -5.53 4.60
C ARG A 80 -9.47 -4.15 4.04
N ILE A 81 -9.63 -3.14 4.87
CA ILE A 81 -9.36 -1.76 4.49
C ILE A 81 -7.85 -1.49 4.54
N LYS A 82 -7.31 -0.90 3.49
CA LYS A 82 -5.94 -0.38 3.41
C LYS A 82 -5.97 1.14 3.42
N LYS A 83 -4.88 1.76 3.86
CA LYS A 83 -4.79 3.24 3.93
C LYS A 83 -4.70 3.92 2.56
N ASP A 84 -4.38 3.16 1.54
CA ASP A 84 -4.09 3.63 0.18
C ASP A 84 -5.18 3.34 -0.85
N GLU A 85 -6.41 2.99 -0.42
CA GLU A 85 -7.51 2.61 -1.32
C GLU A 85 -7.83 3.69 -2.36
N GLY A 86 -7.82 4.96 -1.98
CA GLY A 86 -8.01 6.07 -2.92
C GLY A 86 -6.88 6.19 -3.96
N LEU A 87 -5.64 5.87 -3.57
CA LEU A 87 -4.50 5.83 -4.50
C LEU A 87 -4.61 4.64 -5.44
N ARG A 88 -5.07 3.48 -4.95
CA ARG A 88 -5.33 2.31 -5.78
C ARG A 88 -6.38 2.60 -6.85
N MET A 89 -7.53 3.17 -6.47
CA MET A 89 -8.57 3.56 -7.43
C MET A 89 -8.05 4.54 -8.50
N ARG A 90 -7.19 5.50 -8.10
CA ARG A 90 -6.55 6.41 -9.06
C ARG A 90 -5.64 5.66 -10.02
N TYR A 91 -4.85 4.72 -9.52
CA TYR A 91 -3.95 3.92 -10.34
C TYR A 91 -4.72 2.99 -11.30
N TYR A 92 -5.79 2.34 -10.81
CA TYR A 92 -6.68 1.52 -11.64
C TYR A 92 -7.29 2.33 -12.78
N GLN A 93 -7.79 3.55 -12.47
CA GLN A 93 -8.32 4.45 -13.49
C GLN A 93 -7.30 4.72 -14.59
N SER A 94 -6.06 5.05 -14.23
CA SER A 94 -5.03 5.39 -15.23
C SER A 94 -4.69 4.21 -16.13
N ILE A 95 -4.63 3.00 -15.59
CA ILE A 95 -4.36 1.79 -16.38
C ILE A 95 -5.55 1.47 -17.30
N ILE A 96 -6.78 1.54 -16.80
CA ILE A 96 -7.99 1.33 -17.57
C ILE A 96 -8.06 2.32 -18.74
N ASP A 97 -7.74 3.59 -18.52
CA ASP A 97 -7.74 4.61 -19.56
C ASP A 97 -6.70 4.32 -20.63
N VAL A 98 -5.48 3.93 -20.24
CA VAL A 98 -4.41 3.60 -21.19
C VAL A 98 -4.77 2.37 -22.03
N GLU A 99 -5.35 1.32 -21.41
CA GLU A 99 -5.73 0.09 -22.11
C GLU A 99 -6.85 0.33 -23.13
N ASN A 100 -7.81 1.20 -22.78
CA ASN A 100 -8.97 1.48 -23.63
C ASN A 100 -8.75 2.61 -24.64
N MET A 101 -7.56 3.23 -24.63
CA MET A 101 -7.20 4.31 -25.56
C MET A 101 -6.40 3.75 -26.74
N SER A 102 -7.05 3.44 -27.84
CA SER A 102 -6.38 2.96 -29.04
C SER A 102 -5.49 4.05 -29.67
N ARG A 103 -4.43 3.62 -30.39
CA ARG A 103 -3.56 4.55 -31.13
C ARG A 103 -4.36 5.31 -32.19
N GLY A 104 -4.37 6.63 -32.10
CA GLY A 104 -5.13 7.51 -33.01
C GLY A 104 -6.52 7.88 -32.49
N ALA A 105 -6.97 7.35 -31.36
CA ALA A 105 -8.19 7.79 -30.69
C ALA A 105 -8.05 9.21 -30.14
N THR A 106 -9.17 9.88 -29.94
CA THR A 106 -9.26 11.20 -29.29
C THR A 106 -9.66 11.06 -27.83
N TYR A 107 -9.44 12.07 -26.99
CA TYR A 107 -9.88 12.04 -25.59
C TYR A 107 -11.39 11.93 -25.43
N ASN A 108 -12.18 12.27 -26.45
CA ASN A 108 -13.65 12.10 -26.43
C ASN A 108 -14.06 10.60 -26.46
N ASP A 109 -13.17 9.73 -26.95
CA ASP A 109 -13.39 8.29 -27.05
C ASP A 109 -13.21 7.59 -25.69
N LEU A 110 -12.67 8.29 -24.67
CA LEU A 110 -12.63 7.77 -23.31
C LEU A 110 -14.05 7.46 -22.80
N LYS A 111 -14.24 6.23 -22.38
CA LYS A 111 -15.50 5.74 -21.85
C LYS A 111 -15.74 6.26 -20.44
N GLU A 112 -17.00 6.32 -20.04
CA GLU A 112 -17.35 6.58 -18.65
C GLU A 112 -16.96 5.38 -17.79
N THR A 113 -16.18 5.61 -16.72
CA THR A 113 -15.55 4.56 -15.92
C THR A 113 -16.02 4.61 -14.47
N TYR A 114 -16.44 3.46 -13.97
CA TYR A 114 -16.87 3.25 -12.58
C TYR A 114 -15.91 2.29 -11.90
N ILE A 115 -15.15 2.78 -10.93
CA ILE A 115 -14.33 1.94 -10.05
C ILE A 115 -15.07 1.81 -8.72
N VAL A 116 -15.52 0.61 -8.42
CA VAL A 116 -16.41 0.28 -7.31
C VAL A 116 -15.70 -0.64 -6.33
N PHE A 117 -15.47 -0.18 -5.12
CA PHE A 117 -14.95 -1.01 -4.03
C PHE A 117 -16.07 -1.35 -3.06
N ILE A 118 -16.39 -2.64 -2.91
CA ILE A 118 -17.34 -3.15 -1.92
C ILE A 118 -16.53 -3.53 -0.67
N CYS A 119 -16.69 -2.76 0.40
CA CYS A 119 -15.92 -2.88 1.64
C CYS A 119 -16.75 -3.53 2.74
N LEU A 120 -16.19 -4.49 3.48
CA LEU A 120 -16.84 -5.09 4.65
C LEU A 120 -16.97 -4.11 5.82
N ASP A 121 -16.04 -3.17 5.93
CA ASP A 121 -15.97 -2.14 6.96
C ASP A 121 -15.85 -0.76 6.32
N ASP A 122 -15.95 0.32 7.12
CA ASP A 122 -15.97 1.69 6.62
C ASP A 122 -14.58 2.15 6.10
N PRO A 123 -14.39 2.36 4.80
CA PRO A 123 -13.11 2.76 4.23
C PRO A 123 -12.73 4.21 4.48
N ILE A 124 -13.69 5.07 4.84
CA ILE A 124 -13.52 6.53 4.99
C ILE A 124 -13.66 6.97 6.46
N GLY A 125 -14.42 6.22 7.27
CA GLY A 125 -14.64 6.54 8.68
C GLY A 125 -15.75 7.59 8.93
N MET A 126 -16.66 7.79 7.97
CA MET A 126 -17.79 8.73 8.11
C MET A 126 -19.15 8.04 8.29
N ASP A 127 -19.14 6.71 8.46
CA ASP A 127 -20.29 5.87 8.75
C ASP A 127 -21.45 6.02 7.75
N LYS A 128 -21.10 6.20 6.46
CA LYS A 128 -22.06 6.23 5.34
C LYS A 128 -22.06 4.91 4.60
N PRO A 129 -23.21 4.46 4.06
CA PRO A 129 -23.28 3.23 3.27
C PRO A 129 -22.63 3.34 1.88
N VAL A 130 -22.57 4.57 1.34
CA VAL A 130 -22.02 4.86 0.01
C VAL A 130 -21.20 6.14 0.06
N TYR A 131 -20.02 6.11 -0.52
CA TYR A 131 -19.18 7.26 -0.79
C TYR A 131 -18.92 7.33 -2.29
N HIS A 132 -19.45 8.35 -2.95
CA HIS A 132 -19.27 8.57 -4.38
C HIS A 132 -18.39 9.80 -4.60
N PHE A 133 -17.23 9.61 -5.20
CA PHE A 133 -16.27 10.65 -5.50
C PHE A 133 -16.24 10.91 -6.99
N VAL A 134 -16.26 12.17 -7.34
CA VAL A 134 -16.08 12.71 -8.69
C VAL A 134 -15.07 13.86 -8.64
N THR A 135 -14.49 14.21 -9.77
CA THR A 135 -13.60 15.38 -9.86
C THR A 135 -14.44 16.65 -9.83
N ALA A 136 -14.18 17.52 -8.85
CA ALA A 136 -14.89 18.79 -8.69
C ALA A 136 -13.94 19.94 -8.32
N GLU A 137 -14.34 21.14 -8.69
CA GLU A 137 -13.65 22.38 -8.28
C GLU A 137 -13.76 22.56 -6.76
N LYS A 138 -12.61 22.90 -6.13
CA LYS A 138 -12.46 22.85 -4.67
C LYS A 138 -13.39 23.82 -3.92
N ASN A 139 -13.59 25.02 -4.45
CA ASN A 139 -14.30 26.08 -3.72
C ASN A 139 -15.76 26.25 -4.17
N GLY A 140 -16.08 25.91 -5.42
CA GLY A 140 -17.42 26.09 -5.99
C GLY A 140 -18.20 24.78 -6.18
N GLY A 141 -17.53 23.64 -6.02
CA GLY A 141 -18.18 22.33 -6.20
C GLY A 141 -18.59 22.00 -7.64
N HIS A 142 -18.15 22.80 -8.64
CA HIS A 142 -18.43 22.51 -10.04
C HIS A 142 -17.78 21.20 -10.47
N VAL A 143 -18.56 20.24 -10.95
CA VAL A 143 -18.08 18.92 -11.41
C VAL A 143 -17.40 19.07 -12.77
N LEU A 144 -16.16 18.55 -12.88
CA LEU A 144 -15.37 18.62 -14.12
C LEU A 144 -15.95 17.79 -15.26
N ASN A 145 -16.79 16.81 -14.96
CA ASN A 145 -17.40 15.90 -15.93
C ASN A 145 -16.38 15.13 -16.78
N ASP A 146 -15.35 14.63 -16.12
CA ASP A 146 -14.27 13.84 -16.72
C ASP A 146 -14.63 12.37 -16.94
N LYS A 147 -15.89 12.01 -16.77
CA LYS A 147 -16.45 10.65 -16.92
C LYS A 147 -15.85 9.63 -15.93
N THR A 148 -15.24 10.05 -14.80
CA THR A 148 -14.65 9.14 -13.82
C THR A 148 -15.47 9.11 -12.54
N HIS A 149 -15.75 7.89 -12.05
CA HIS A 149 -16.49 7.65 -10.81
C HIS A 149 -15.72 6.68 -9.92
N LYS A 150 -15.49 7.09 -8.66
CA LYS A 150 -14.88 6.25 -7.63
C LYS A 150 -15.87 6.06 -6.51
N ILE A 151 -16.30 4.82 -6.27
CA ILE A 151 -17.41 4.54 -5.36
C ILE A 151 -16.97 3.50 -4.35
N PHE A 152 -17.13 3.84 -3.06
CA PHE A 152 -17.03 2.85 -1.99
C PHE A 152 -18.42 2.53 -1.47
N TYR A 153 -18.71 1.25 -1.36
CA TYR A 153 -19.86 0.70 -0.66
C TYR A 153 -19.41 0.12 0.67
N ASN A 154 -19.99 0.62 1.75
CA ASN A 154 -19.66 0.21 3.12
C ASN A 154 -20.73 -0.74 3.65
N ALA A 155 -20.42 -2.05 3.71
CA ALA A 155 -21.35 -3.05 4.20
C ALA A 155 -21.65 -2.94 5.69
N SER A 156 -20.77 -2.33 6.49
CA SER A 156 -21.03 -2.12 7.93
C SER A 156 -22.15 -1.11 8.22
N ALA A 157 -22.43 -0.20 7.26
CA ALA A 157 -23.49 0.82 7.37
C ALA A 157 -24.71 0.50 6.49
N PHE A 158 -24.95 -0.75 6.12
CA PHE A 158 -26.04 -1.17 5.23
C PHE A 158 -27.43 -0.66 5.66
N ASP A 159 -27.70 -0.62 6.96
CA ASP A 159 -28.96 -0.19 7.54
C ASP A 159 -29.30 1.28 7.26
N LYS A 160 -28.28 2.11 7.01
CA LYS A 160 -28.40 3.55 6.69
C LYS A 160 -28.63 3.82 5.20
N ALA A 161 -28.58 2.80 4.35
CA ALA A 161 -28.83 2.97 2.93
C ALA A 161 -30.30 3.33 2.67
N SER A 162 -30.54 4.45 1.97
CA SER A 162 -31.86 4.88 1.54
C SER A 162 -32.38 4.10 0.33
N ASN A 163 -31.48 3.69 -0.56
CA ASN A 163 -31.80 2.83 -1.69
C ASN A 163 -31.97 1.38 -1.21
N LEU A 164 -33.15 0.78 -1.45
CA LEU A 164 -33.46 -0.56 -0.97
C LEU A 164 -32.62 -1.67 -1.64
N ASP A 165 -32.29 -1.51 -2.90
CA ASP A 165 -31.45 -2.48 -3.62
C ASP A 165 -30.01 -2.48 -3.05
N VAL A 166 -29.46 -1.29 -2.80
CA VAL A 166 -28.15 -1.13 -2.12
C VAL A 166 -28.21 -1.72 -0.72
N LYS A 167 -29.26 -1.42 0.04
CA LYS A 167 -29.45 -1.93 1.41
C LYS A 167 -29.47 -3.46 1.43
N ALA A 168 -30.26 -4.07 0.55
CA ALA A 168 -30.39 -5.53 0.46
C ALA A 168 -29.05 -6.17 0.10
N PHE A 169 -28.34 -5.61 -0.89
CA PHE A 169 -27.05 -6.11 -1.32
C PHE A 169 -25.98 -5.98 -0.21
N LEU A 170 -25.82 -4.81 0.40
CA LEU A 170 -24.85 -4.61 1.48
C LEU A 170 -25.17 -5.44 2.74
N SER A 171 -26.46 -5.61 3.06
CA SER A 171 -26.90 -6.52 4.13
C SER A 171 -26.50 -7.96 3.82
N PHE A 172 -26.66 -8.41 2.58
CA PHE A 172 -26.20 -9.74 2.14
C PHE A 172 -24.68 -9.90 2.30
N ILE A 173 -23.90 -8.91 1.88
CA ILE A 173 -22.44 -8.92 2.05
C ILE A 173 -22.04 -9.02 3.54
N LYS A 174 -22.71 -8.27 4.42
CA LYS A 174 -22.37 -8.23 5.86
C LYS A 174 -22.89 -9.43 6.65
N ASN A 175 -24.14 -9.83 6.40
CA ASN A 175 -24.89 -10.79 7.23
C ASN A 175 -25.07 -12.16 6.58
N HIS A 176 -24.69 -12.32 5.30
CA HIS A 176 -24.84 -13.56 4.54
C HIS A 176 -26.29 -14.04 4.37
N LYS A 177 -27.26 -13.11 4.41
CA LYS A 177 -28.69 -13.40 4.29
C LYS A 177 -29.28 -12.74 3.07
N ALA A 178 -29.72 -13.54 2.10
CA ALA A 178 -30.43 -13.06 0.93
C ALA A 178 -31.79 -12.47 1.31
N SER A 179 -32.20 -11.38 0.62
CA SER A 179 -33.47 -10.69 0.90
C SER A 179 -34.15 -10.13 -0.35
N ASP A 180 -33.48 -10.17 -1.51
CA ASP A 180 -34.03 -9.74 -2.80
C ASP A 180 -33.63 -10.70 -3.93
N ILE A 181 -34.14 -10.45 -5.14
CA ILE A 181 -33.95 -11.33 -6.28
C ILE A 181 -32.47 -11.58 -6.58
N ILE A 182 -31.63 -10.53 -6.53
CA ILE A 182 -30.22 -10.67 -6.88
C ILE A 182 -29.44 -11.40 -5.80
N THR A 183 -29.66 -11.09 -4.54
CA THR A 183 -28.99 -11.77 -3.44
C THR A 183 -29.40 -13.25 -3.33
N TYR A 184 -30.65 -13.60 -3.64
CA TYR A 184 -31.06 -15.00 -3.76
C TYR A 184 -30.39 -15.72 -4.93
N ARG A 185 -30.22 -15.07 -6.08
CA ARG A 185 -29.45 -15.64 -7.20
C ARG A 185 -28.01 -15.90 -6.83
N ILE A 186 -27.34 -14.94 -6.18
CA ILE A 186 -25.98 -15.10 -5.70
C ILE A 186 -25.90 -16.24 -4.68
N GLN A 187 -26.82 -16.32 -3.74
CA GLN A 187 -26.87 -17.41 -2.75
C GLN A 187 -27.01 -18.78 -3.43
N THR A 188 -27.92 -18.88 -4.41
CA THR A 188 -28.09 -20.12 -5.18
C THR A 188 -26.82 -20.49 -5.95
N ALA A 189 -26.12 -19.50 -6.53
CA ALA A 189 -24.85 -19.73 -7.22
C ALA A 189 -23.77 -20.24 -6.25
N ILE A 190 -23.69 -19.69 -5.03
CA ILE A 190 -22.79 -20.16 -3.97
C ILE A 190 -23.10 -21.62 -3.60
N GLU A 191 -24.37 -21.95 -3.36
CA GLU A 191 -24.79 -23.30 -3.00
C GLU A 191 -24.51 -24.32 -4.12
N THR A 192 -24.79 -23.94 -5.37
CA THR A 192 -24.49 -24.76 -6.55
C THR A 192 -22.98 -24.96 -6.72
N SER A 193 -22.18 -23.94 -6.45
CA SER A 193 -20.73 -24.00 -6.60
C SER A 193 -20.10 -25.05 -5.69
N LYS A 194 -20.65 -25.31 -4.51
CA LYS A 194 -20.13 -26.30 -3.56
C LYS A 194 -20.04 -27.72 -4.16
N ASN A 195 -20.91 -28.03 -5.12
CA ASN A 195 -20.90 -29.30 -5.84
C ASN A 195 -20.14 -29.24 -7.17
N HIS A 196 -19.56 -28.08 -7.54
CA HIS A 196 -18.89 -27.88 -8.81
C HIS A 196 -17.43 -28.34 -8.75
N GLN A 197 -17.18 -29.61 -9.09
CA GLN A 197 -15.85 -30.22 -8.99
C GLN A 197 -14.73 -29.46 -9.73
N PRO A 198 -14.94 -28.93 -10.96
CA PRO A 198 -13.91 -28.16 -11.62
C PRO A 198 -13.48 -26.89 -10.85
N TRP A 199 -14.43 -26.15 -10.25
CA TRP A 199 -14.10 -24.99 -9.44
C TRP A 199 -13.37 -25.37 -8.14
N ARG A 200 -13.75 -26.47 -7.54
CA ARG A 200 -13.04 -27.00 -6.36
C ARG A 200 -11.58 -27.34 -6.68
N ALA A 201 -11.34 -28.03 -7.78
CA ALA A 201 -9.99 -28.36 -8.22
C ALA A 201 -9.17 -27.10 -8.54
N GLU A 202 -9.77 -26.13 -9.25
CA GLU A 202 -9.14 -24.86 -9.58
C GLU A 202 -8.83 -24.02 -8.32
N TYR A 203 -9.73 -24.03 -7.32
CA TYR A 203 -9.48 -23.36 -6.04
C TYR A 203 -8.27 -23.94 -5.31
N MET A 204 -8.11 -25.25 -5.33
CA MET A 204 -6.96 -25.91 -4.68
C MET A 204 -5.66 -25.47 -5.34
N LEU A 205 -5.58 -25.45 -6.69
CA LEU A 205 -4.41 -24.97 -7.43
C LEU A 205 -4.14 -23.48 -7.16
N TRP A 206 -5.19 -22.66 -7.21
CA TRP A 206 -5.09 -21.23 -6.91
C TRP A 206 -4.60 -20.96 -5.48
N LYS A 207 -5.09 -21.75 -4.52
CA LYS A 207 -4.68 -21.66 -3.13
C LYS A 207 -3.19 -21.94 -2.94
N ASP A 208 -2.71 -23.01 -3.58
CA ASP A 208 -1.30 -23.38 -3.52
C ASP A 208 -0.41 -22.28 -4.11
N GLN A 209 -0.78 -21.71 -5.26
CA GLN A 209 -0.10 -20.55 -5.86
C GLN A 209 -0.09 -19.33 -4.94
N VAL A 210 -1.22 -19.02 -4.28
CA VAL A 210 -1.29 -17.88 -3.35
C VAL A 210 -0.39 -18.08 -2.13
N ILE A 211 -0.23 -19.32 -1.66
CA ILE A 211 0.70 -19.64 -0.57
C ILE A 211 2.13 -19.37 -1.03
N GLU A 212 2.52 -19.91 -2.18
CA GLU A 212 3.84 -19.74 -2.78
C GLU A 212 4.19 -18.25 -2.96
N TRP A 213 3.34 -17.46 -3.58
CA TRP A 213 3.54 -16.00 -3.74
C TRP A 213 3.68 -15.25 -2.41
N LYS A 214 2.95 -15.68 -1.38
CA LYS A 214 3.09 -15.06 -0.05
C LYS A 214 4.43 -15.39 0.61
N GLU A 215 4.93 -16.60 0.41
CA GLU A 215 6.23 -17.03 0.92
C GLU A 215 7.35 -16.27 0.20
N GLU A 216 7.32 -16.21 -1.14
CA GLU A 216 8.26 -15.42 -1.95
C GLU A 216 8.27 -13.94 -1.53
N ALA A 217 7.13 -13.28 -1.46
CA ALA A 217 7.03 -11.88 -1.05
C ALA A 217 7.54 -11.64 0.39
N ARG A 218 7.36 -12.63 1.28
CA ARG A 218 7.91 -12.57 2.64
C ARG A 218 9.43 -12.68 2.64
N GLU A 219 9.98 -13.59 1.84
CA GLU A 219 11.43 -13.77 1.72
C GLU A 219 12.10 -12.54 1.11
N GLU A 220 11.52 -11.98 0.05
CA GLU A 220 11.98 -10.72 -0.55
C GLU A 220 11.97 -9.56 0.46
N GLY A 221 10.86 -9.35 1.16
CA GLY A 221 10.75 -8.29 2.18
C GLY A 221 11.74 -8.47 3.35
N LEU A 222 12.03 -9.72 3.74
CA LEU A 222 13.06 -10.01 4.74
C LEU A 222 14.48 -9.73 4.21
N ALA A 223 14.74 -10.03 2.95
CA ALA A 223 16.02 -9.76 2.31
C ALA A 223 16.28 -8.26 2.17
N GLU A 224 15.27 -7.50 1.69
CA GLU A 224 15.32 -6.03 1.61
C GLU A 224 15.55 -5.39 2.99
N GLY A 225 14.73 -5.74 3.98
CA GLY A 225 14.86 -5.17 5.33
C GLY A 225 16.22 -5.48 5.99
N ARG A 226 16.81 -6.67 5.70
CA ARG A 226 18.18 -7.00 6.14
C ARG A 226 19.23 -6.18 5.40
N ALA A 227 19.06 -5.92 4.11
CA ALA A 227 19.98 -5.11 3.32
C ALA A 227 19.95 -3.65 3.77
N GLU A 228 18.77 -3.07 3.95
CA GLU A 228 18.57 -1.71 4.45
C GLU A 228 19.16 -1.54 5.87
N GLY A 229 18.82 -2.44 6.80
CA GLY A 229 19.33 -2.38 8.17
C GLY A 229 20.86 -2.52 8.25
N ARG A 230 21.49 -3.31 7.35
CA ARG A 230 22.96 -3.36 7.25
C ARG A 230 23.55 -2.07 6.71
N ALA A 231 22.94 -1.47 5.70
CA ALA A 231 23.40 -0.21 5.11
C ALA A 231 23.30 0.96 6.12
N GLU A 232 22.17 1.06 6.81
CA GLU A 232 21.95 2.04 7.85
C GLU A 232 22.93 1.87 9.04
N GLY A 233 23.07 0.62 9.54
CA GLY A 233 23.98 0.31 10.64
C GLY A 233 25.45 0.60 10.29
N LEU A 234 25.87 0.30 9.05
CA LEU A 234 27.23 0.60 8.58
C LEU A 234 27.47 2.13 8.49
N THR A 235 26.47 2.87 8.00
CA THR A 235 26.54 4.33 7.88
C THR A 235 26.58 5.00 9.24
N ALA A 236 25.72 4.59 10.16
CA ALA A 236 25.69 5.11 11.54
C ALA A 236 26.98 4.79 12.28
N GLY A 237 27.45 3.54 12.26
CA GLY A 237 28.67 3.12 12.93
C GLY A 237 29.94 3.84 12.40
N ARG A 238 30.01 4.08 11.08
CA ARG A 238 31.11 4.89 10.51
C ARG A 238 31.06 6.36 10.95
N ALA A 239 29.86 6.94 11.04
CA ALA A 239 29.70 8.32 11.49
C ALA A 239 30.09 8.47 12.97
N GLU A 240 29.65 7.55 13.84
CA GLU A 240 29.96 7.52 15.25
C GLU A 240 31.46 7.31 15.52
N GLY A 241 32.05 6.27 14.91
CA GLY A 241 33.48 6.00 15.06
C GLY A 241 34.37 7.15 14.55
N ARG A 242 33.95 7.86 13.49
CA ARG A 242 34.66 9.05 13.00
C ARG A 242 34.55 10.23 13.98
N ALA A 243 33.38 10.43 14.60
CA ALA A 243 33.17 11.48 15.60
C ALA A 243 33.99 11.22 16.87
N GLU A 244 33.97 9.98 17.37
CA GLU A 244 34.77 9.58 18.51
C GLU A 244 36.27 9.70 18.25
N GLY A 245 36.76 9.17 17.13
CA GLY A 245 38.16 9.28 16.75
C GLY A 245 38.65 10.71 16.60
N LEU A 246 37.81 11.59 16.03
CA LEU A 246 38.15 13.02 15.91
C LEU A 246 38.22 13.72 17.27
N THR A 247 37.29 13.36 18.15
CA THR A 247 37.25 13.94 19.51
C THR A 247 38.45 13.47 20.36
N ALA A 248 38.76 12.18 20.33
CA ALA A 248 39.91 11.61 21.03
C ALA A 248 41.23 12.17 20.48
N GLY A 249 41.42 12.18 19.16
CA GLY A 249 42.65 12.73 18.55
C GLY A 249 42.86 14.22 18.79
N ARG A 250 41.77 15.02 18.88
CA ARG A 250 41.86 16.43 19.24
C ARG A 250 42.27 16.62 20.71
N ALA A 251 41.74 15.79 21.64
CA ALA A 251 42.08 15.86 23.04
C ALA A 251 43.54 15.47 23.26
N GLU A 252 44.01 14.40 22.64
CA GLU A 252 45.38 13.90 22.71
C GLU A 252 46.39 14.90 22.13
N GLY A 253 46.13 15.39 20.92
CA GLY A 253 46.98 16.41 20.26
C GLY A 253 47.04 17.72 21.06
N ARG A 254 45.95 18.12 21.74
CA ARG A 254 45.95 19.29 22.61
C ARG A 254 46.82 19.07 23.84
N ALA A 255 46.70 17.90 24.51
CA ALA A 255 47.49 17.55 25.67
C ALA A 255 48.99 17.47 25.32
N GLU A 256 49.37 16.85 24.20
CA GLU A 256 50.75 16.83 23.75
C GLU A 256 51.26 18.22 23.38
N GLY A 257 50.48 19.05 22.70
CA GLY A 257 50.83 20.44 22.40
C GLY A 257 51.07 21.30 23.62
N GLU A 258 50.21 21.18 24.63
CA GLU A 258 50.37 21.89 25.94
C GLU A 258 51.62 21.40 26.69
N ALA A 259 51.91 20.12 26.70
CA ALA A 259 53.12 19.55 27.32
C ALA A 259 54.41 20.05 26.62
N ASN A 260 54.41 19.96 25.28
CA ASN A 260 55.56 20.46 24.47
C ASN A 260 55.80 21.96 24.64
N ALA A 261 54.74 22.77 24.63
CA ALA A 261 54.85 24.21 24.86
C ALA A 261 55.40 24.50 26.26
N THR A 262 54.94 23.75 27.28
CA THR A 262 55.41 23.89 28.67
C THR A 262 56.91 23.54 28.79
N MET A 263 57.35 22.46 28.15
CA MET A 263 58.76 22.09 28.09
C MET A 263 59.64 23.17 27.38
N GLN A 264 59.12 23.70 26.27
CA GLN A 264 59.84 24.75 25.52
C GLN A 264 59.97 26.04 26.33
N ILE A 265 58.93 26.44 27.09
CA ILE A 265 58.98 27.57 27.98
C ILE A 265 60.03 27.31 29.09
N ALA A 266 60.00 26.11 29.71
CA ALA A 266 60.96 25.75 30.73
C ALA A 266 62.43 25.80 30.23
N LYS A 267 62.72 25.28 29.03
CA LYS A 267 64.05 25.42 28.37
C LYS A 267 64.47 26.86 28.15
N ASN A 268 63.57 27.68 27.70
CA ASN A 268 63.87 29.10 27.48
C ASN A 268 64.19 29.85 28.79
N LEU A 269 63.43 29.58 29.85
CA LEU A 269 63.67 30.19 31.17
C LEU A 269 65.00 29.66 31.80
N LEU A 270 65.31 28.40 31.62
CA LEU A 270 66.59 27.83 32.07
C LEU A 270 67.80 28.46 31.40
N SER A 271 67.71 28.71 30.05
CA SER A 271 68.74 29.37 29.27
C SER A 271 68.96 30.85 29.67
N GLN A 272 67.97 31.48 30.28
CA GLN A 272 68.09 32.84 30.82
C GLN A 272 68.61 32.86 32.26
N GLY A 273 69.00 31.71 32.82
CA GLY A 273 69.62 31.62 34.15
C GLY A 273 68.64 31.66 35.30
N ILE A 274 67.34 31.40 35.06
CA ILE A 274 66.30 31.36 36.12
C ILE A 274 66.46 30.06 36.88
N PRO A 275 66.44 30.08 38.24
CA PRO A 275 66.57 28.88 39.08
C PRO A 275 65.45 27.84 38.83
N SER A 276 65.80 26.55 38.78
CA SER A 276 64.87 25.42 38.51
C SER A 276 63.64 25.41 39.42
N GLU A 277 63.75 25.83 40.67
CA GLU A 277 62.63 25.95 41.63
C GLU A 277 61.60 26.99 41.24
N GLN A 278 62.04 28.10 40.59
CA GLN A 278 61.18 29.17 40.09
C GLN A 278 60.47 28.71 38.80
N ILE A 279 61.20 28.03 37.89
CA ILE A 279 60.66 27.46 36.68
C ILE A 279 59.61 26.39 37.02
N SER A 280 59.85 25.54 38.01
CA SER A 280 58.89 24.53 38.47
C SER A 280 57.56 25.16 38.91
N ARG A 281 57.62 26.29 39.69
CA ARG A 281 56.40 26.98 40.11
C ARG A 281 55.62 27.62 38.99
N ALA A 282 56.33 28.06 37.95
CA ALA A 282 55.73 28.73 36.79
C ALA A 282 55.12 27.75 35.76
N THR A 283 55.72 26.57 35.60
CA THR A 283 55.37 25.61 34.54
C THR A 283 54.64 24.38 35.05
N GLY A 284 54.71 24.08 36.36
CA GLY A 284 54.18 22.85 36.95
C GLY A 284 55.07 21.61 36.73
N LEU A 285 56.19 21.74 36.01
CA LEU A 285 57.15 20.62 35.84
C LEU A 285 57.96 20.40 37.14
N SER A 286 58.32 19.13 37.39
CA SER A 286 59.17 18.84 38.55
C SER A 286 60.60 19.39 38.30
N VAL A 287 61.34 19.68 39.39
CA VAL A 287 62.72 20.14 39.34
C VAL A 287 63.60 19.11 38.61
N GLU A 288 63.34 17.82 38.81
CA GLU A 288 64.06 16.74 38.12
C GLU A 288 63.80 16.78 36.60
N GLN A 289 62.54 17.00 36.15
CA GLN A 289 62.21 17.15 34.71
C GLN A 289 62.88 18.38 34.09
N ILE A 290 62.98 19.49 34.84
CA ILE A 290 63.63 20.73 34.39
C ILE A 290 65.13 20.53 34.27
N ASN A 291 65.76 19.86 35.19
CA ASN A 291 67.23 19.60 35.16
C ASN A 291 67.65 18.59 34.07
N GLN A 292 66.69 17.90 33.42
CA GLN A 292 66.92 16.98 32.30
C GLN A 292 66.69 17.67 30.92
N LEU A 293 66.25 18.92 30.94
CA LEU A 293 66.01 19.68 29.68
C LEU A 293 67.31 20.35 29.17
#